data_fe80e94c6b742867c617796be3e2edb9
#
_entry.id   fe80e94c6b742867c617796be3e2edb9
#
_cell.length_a   1.000
_cell.length_b   1.000
_cell.length_c   1.000
_cell.angle_alpha   90.00
_cell.angle_beta   90.00
_cell.angle_gamma   90.00
#
_symmetry.space_group_name_H-M   'P 1'
#
loop_
_entity.id
_entity.type
_entity.pdbx_description
1 polymer ?
#
loop_
_entity_poly.entity_id
_entity_poly.type
_entity_poly.pdbx_seq_one_letter_code
_entity_poly.pdbx_strand_id
1 'polypeptide(L)'
;MLHIESLDEGLELFKALGSEVRIDIIKLLKKHKNMNMNELASRLNITNGALTSHIKKLESCGVISTSNESAGHGNQKICSLLLDKILIDIDNKEENENAYKTELKVGHFSNYNVFPTCGLASSQRILGEQDDIRYFSHPDRYEADIIWFSKGFVEYMIPNFIPYSQKISQIMISFEISSEAPGSNSNWPSDISFYLNDVYLGGWISPGDFADVRGIFTPDWWEHNWNQYGLLKLLIINEYGTFIDALKISDVTINDFHLDSSSQLKFKIGVDDDAEHIGGLTIFGKSFGNYAQDIKVQINYVPMEEKEIESQLLRMNPNLVADDKNE
;
A
#
# COMPACT_ATOMS: atom_id res chain seq x y z
N MET A 1 5.93 5.57 -1.38
CA MET A 1 5.86 5.71 -2.87
C MET A 1 4.70 6.63 -3.24
N LEU A 2 4.82 7.47 -4.27
CA LEU A 2 3.71 8.22 -4.88
C LEU A 2 3.45 7.62 -6.27
N HIS A 3 2.19 7.28 -6.57
CA HIS A 3 1.77 6.82 -7.88
C HIS A 3 0.98 7.93 -8.57
N ILE A 4 1.40 8.31 -9.76
CA ILE A 4 0.78 9.31 -10.64
C ILE A 4 0.17 8.55 -11.80
N GLU A 5 -1.15 8.49 -11.86
CA GLU A 5 -1.92 7.68 -12.83
C GLU A 5 -1.97 8.32 -14.23
N SER A 6 -1.60 9.61 -14.35
CA SER A 6 -1.53 10.31 -15.65
C SER A 6 -0.53 11.47 -15.62
N LEU A 7 -0.02 11.87 -16.80
CA LEU A 7 0.85 13.04 -16.91
C LEU A 7 0.18 14.34 -16.46
N ASP A 8 -1.13 14.47 -16.66
CA ASP A 8 -1.88 15.67 -16.26
C ASP A 8 -1.97 15.79 -14.74
N GLU A 9 -2.22 14.69 -14.05
CA GLU A 9 -2.19 14.61 -12.58
C GLU A 9 -0.80 14.96 -12.04
N GLY A 10 0.25 14.51 -12.71
CA GLY A 10 1.64 14.74 -12.32
C GLY A 10 2.16 16.15 -12.56
N LEU A 11 1.44 17.03 -13.28
CA LEU A 11 1.95 18.31 -13.78
C LEU A 11 2.55 19.20 -12.67
N GLU A 12 1.90 19.32 -11.53
CA GLU A 12 2.40 20.14 -10.41
C GLU A 12 3.65 19.52 -9.76
N LEU A 13 3.70 18.19 -9.66
CA LEU A 13 4.89 17.47 -9.20
C LEU A 13 6.07 17.70 -10.17
N PHE A 14 5.86 17.59 -11.48
CA PHE A 14 6.91 17.83 -12.48
C PHE A 14 7.45 19.25 -12.40
N LYS A 15 6.57 20.24 -12.26
CA LYS A 15 6.96 21.63 -11.99
C LYS A 15 7.73 21.79 -10.67
N ALA A 16 7.38 21.01 -9.64
CA ALA A 16 8.09 21.03 -8.38
C ALA A 16 9.49 20.43 -8.51
N LEU A 17 9.63 19.31 -9.21
CA LEU A 17 10.91 18.63 -9.41
C LEU A 17 11.80 19.31 -10.46
N GLY A 18 11.26 20.12 -11.38
CA GLY A 18 11.99 20.85 -12.40
C GLY A 18 12.81 22.05 -11.86
N SER A 19 13.48 21.92 -10.70
CA SER A 19 14.32 22.99 -10.12
C SER A 19 15.50 22.38 -9.40
N GLU A 20 16.72 22.81 -9.76
CA GLU A 20 17.97 22.34 -9.15
C GLU A 20 17.96 22.49 -7.63
N VAL A 21 17.55 23.66 -7.12
CA VAL A 21 17.49 23.94 -5.68
C VAL A 21 16.56 22.93 -4.97
N ARG A 22 15.41 22.60 -5.54
CA ARG A 22 14.48 21.63 -4.94
C ARG A 22 15.02 20.21 -4.99
N ILE A 23 15.70 19.84 -6.06
CA ILE A 23 16.40 18.55 -6.15
C ILE A 23 17.51 18.48 -5.09
N ASP A 24 18.24 19.55 -4.86
CA ASP A 24 19.28 19.57 -3.83
C ASP A 24 18.72 19.53 -2.40
N ILE A 25 17.52 20.13 -2.15
CA ILE A 25 16.78 19.93 -0.89
C ILE A 25 16.48 18.44 -0.68
N ILE A 26 15.92 17.78 -1.68
CA ILE A 26 15.59 16.35 -1.61
C ILE A 26 16.84 15.50 -1.34
N LYS A 27 17.95 15.76 -2.04
CA LYS A 27 19.22 15.06 -1.80
C LYS A 27 19.74 15.25 -0.36
N LEU A 28 19.64 16.47 0.17
CA LEU A 28 20.05 16.75 1.54
C LEU A 28 19.16 16.00 2.55
N LEU A 29 17.86 16.03 2.39
CA LEU A 29 16.91 15.32 3.26
C LEU A 29 17.08 13.81 3.17
N LYS A 30 17.33 13.25 1.97
CA LYS A 30 17.66 11.84 1.81
C LYS A 30 18.91 11.43 2.60
N LYS A 31 19.92 12.30 2.65
CA LYS A 31 21.18 12.03 3.33
C LYS A 31 21.09 12.21 4.85
N HIS A 32 20.33 13.18 5.34
CA HIS A 32 20.32 13.61 6.74
C HIS A 32 18.99 13.33 7.46
N LYS A 33 18.05 12.64 6.79
CA LYS A 33 16.67 12.32 7.23
C LYS A 33 15.85 13.58 7.55
N ASN A 34 16.20 14.31 8.62
CA ASN A 34 15.50 15.50 9.09
C ASN A 34 16.46 16.69 9.17
N MET A 35 16.02 17.85 8.67
CA MET A 35 16.82 19.09 8.76
C MET A 35 15.91 20.28 9.04
N ASN A 36 16.39 21.23 9.86
CA ASN A 36 15.65 22.47 10.06
C ASN A 36 15.89 23.47 8.93
N MET A 37 15.02 24.50 8.86
CA MET A 37 15.05 25.53 7.79
C MET A 37 16.41 26.26 7.73
N ASN A 38 17.04 26.54 8.87
CA ASN A 38 18.31 27.28 8.91
C ASN A 38 19.46 26.42 8.38
N GLU A 39 19.50 25.15 8.74
CA GLU A 39 20.49 24.19 8.24
C GLU A 39 20.39 24.03 6.72
N LEU A 40 19.17 23.86 6.19
CA LEU A 40 18.93 23.75 4.75
C LEU A 40 19.36 25.03 4.03
N ALA A 41 18.95 26.20 4.52
CA ALA A 41 19.31 27.50 3.94
C ALA A 41 20.83 27.71 3.90
N SER A 42 21.51 27.38 5.00
CA SER A 42 22.95 27.48 5.10
C SER A 42 23.70 26.57 4.13
N ARG A 43 23.28 25.30 4.01
CA ARG A 43 23.92 24.33 3.10
C ARG A 43 23.68 24.64 1.64
N LEU A 44 22.53 25.23 1.32
CA LEU A 44 22.17 25.63 -0.06
C LEU A 44 22.64 27.03 -0.42
N ASN A 45 23.20 27.78 0.54
CA ASN A 45 23.63 29.17 0.38
C ASN A 45 22.51 30.07 -0.16
N ILE A 46 21.28 29.93 0.38
CA ILE A 46 20.13 30.75 0.04
C ILE A 46 19.48 31.35 1.30
N THR A 47 18.67 32.39 1.11
CA THR A 47 17.96 33.00 2.24
C THR A 47 16.80 32.14 2.70
N ASN A 48 16.41 32.24 4.00
CA ASN A 48 15.24 31.55 4.54
C ASN A 48 13.94 31.90 3.80
N GLY A 49 13.80 33.13 3.29
CA GLY A 49 12.66 33.55 2.49
C GLY A 49 12.56 32.80 1.16
N ALA A 50 13.68 32.67 0.45
CA ALA A 50 13.76 31.87 -0.78
C ALA A 50 13.51 30.39 -0.51
N LEU A 51 14.13 29.83 0.55
CA LEU A 51 13.94 28.44 0.96
C LEU A 51 12.46 28.14 1.25
N THR A 52 11.76 29.04 1.98
CA THR A 52 10.34 28.85 2.32
C THR A 52 9.47 28.64 1.09
N SER A 53 9.74 29.34 -0.02
CA SER A 53 9.00 29.14 -1.28
C SER A 53 9.24 27.75 -1.88
N HIS A 54 10.49 27.27 -1.87
CA HIS A 54 10.83 25.93 -2.36
C HIS A 54 10.22 24.82 -1.50
N ILE A 55 10.27 24.96 -0.16
CA ILE A 55 9.69 24.02 0.80
C ILE A 55 8.18 23.93 0.59
N LYS A 56 7.46 25.06 0.54
CA LYS A 56 6.00 25.05 0.29
C LYS A 56 5.63 24.32 -1.00
N LYS A 57 6.41 24.49 -2.08
CA LYS A 57 6.14 23.81 -3.35
C LYS A 57 6.36 22.31 -3.27
N LEU A 58 7.40 21.83 -2.58
CA LEU A 58 7.63 20.40 -2.35
C LEU A 58 6.60 19.80 -1.41
N GLU A 59 6.20 20.52 -0.37
CA GLU A 59 5.19 20.11 0.60
C GLU A 59 3.80 20.00 -0.07
N SER A 60 3.41 20.97 -0.94
CA SER A 60 2.13 20.93 -1.65
C SER A 60 2.00 19.76 -2.64
N CYS A 61 3.12 19.15 -3.04
CA CYS A 61 3.15 17.97 -3.92
C CYS A 61 3.39 16.66 -3.14
N GLY A 62 3.37 16.70 -1.79
CA GLY A 62 3.56 15.51 -0.97
C GLY A 62 4.97 14.90 -1.03
N VAL A 63 5.98 15.66 -1.49
CA VAL A 63 7.37 15.17 -1.57
C VAL A 63 8.05 15.22 -0.20
N ILE A 64 7.74 16.26 0.58
CA ILE A 64 8.29 16.47 1.92
C ILE A 64 7.15 16.81 2.89
N SER A 65 7.39 16.58 4.17
CA SER A 65 6.57 17.09 5.27
C SER A 65 7.35 18.12 6.09
N THR A 66 6.61 18.93 6.84
CA THR A 66 7.19 19.83 7.80
C THR A 66 6.49 19.71 9.15
N SER A 67 7.27 19.65 10.23
CA SER A 67 6.78 19.64 11.61
C SER A 67 7.39 20.80 12.39
N ASN A 68 6.73 21.22 13.49
CA ASN A 68 7.27 22.21 14.40
C ASN A 68 7.78 21.47 15.64
N GLU A 69 9.07 21.62 15.93
CA GLU A 69 9.67 21.10 17.14
C GLU A 69 10.06 22.25 18.10
N SER A 70 9.79 22.04 19.39
CA SER A 70 10.21 22.97 20.43
C SER A 70 11.69 22.80 20.70
N ALA A 71 12.52 23.71 20.22
CA ALA A 71 13.93 23.80 20.58
C ALA A 71 14.12 24.91 21.62
N GLY A 72 14.87 24.69 22.67
CA GLY A 72 15.05 25.49 23.89
C GLY A 72 14.96 27.04 23.80
N HIS A 73 14.95 27.64 22.61
CA HIS A 73 14.72 29.05 22.34
C HIS A 73 13.82 29.30 21.13
N GLY A 74 12.64 28.65 21.07
CA GLY A 74 11.63 28.87 20.04
C GLY A 74 11.27 27.61 19.23
N ASN A 75 10.22 27.72 18.39
CA ASN A 75 9.79 26.64 17.52
C ASN A 75 10.67 26.60 16.27
N GLN A 76 11.22 25.44 15.97
CA GLN A 76 11.95 25.17 14.73
C GLN A 76 11.06 24.35 13.77
N LYS A 77 11.01 24.77 12.51
CA LYS A 77 10.36 24.02 11.45
C LYS A 77 11.33 22.97 10.89
N ILE A 78 11.03 21.71 11.10
CA ILE A 78 11.81 20.56 10.62
C ILE A 78 11.19 20.06 9.31
N CYS A 79 12.03 19.77 8.33
CA CYS A 79 11.65 19.23 7.03
C CYS A 79 12.11 17.77 6.93
N SER A 80 11.24 16.90 6.44
CA SER A 80 11.48 15.46 6.28
C SER A 80 11.04 15.00 4.90
N LEU A 81 11.74 14.05 4.29
CA LEU A 81 11.40 13.46 3.02
C LEU A 81 10.29 12.41 3.23
N LEU A 82 9.15 12.53 2.53
CA LEU A 82 8.03 11.58 2.60
C LEU A 82 8.14 10.43 1.59
N LEU A 83 8.81 10.66 0.47
CA LEU A 83 8.80 9.74 -0.66
C LEU A 83 10.15 9.06 -0.82
N ASP A 84 10.10 7.74 -0.99
CA ASP A 84 11.22 6.91 -1.44
C ASP A 84 11.22 6.70 -2.96
N LYS A 85 10.03 6.63 -3.57
CA LYS A 85 9.81 6.40 -4.99
C LYS A 85 8.63 7.20 -5.53
N ILE A 86 8.69 7.50 -6.83
CA ILE A 86 7.57 8.04 -7.60
C ILE A 86 7.39 7.11 -8.80
N LEU A 87 6.20 6.56 -8.98
CA LEU A 87 5.78 5.81 -10.15
C LEU A 87 4.89 6.74 -11.00
N ILE A 88 5.15 6.79 -12.30
CA ILE A 88 4.43 7.66 -13.23
C ILE A 88 3.97 6.80 -14.39
N ASP A 89 2.67 6.72 -14.62
CA ASP A 89 2.10 6.15 -15.81
C ASP A 89 2.09 7.21 -16.92
N ILE A 90 2.84 6.94 -18.01
CA ILE A 90 2.95 7.86 -19.16
C ILE A 90 1.82 7.65 -20.15
N ASP A 91 1.36 6.41 -20.27
CA ASP A 91 0.20 6.10 -21.09
C ASP A 91 -1.06 6.65 -20.41
N ASN A 92 -1.61 7.72 -20.98
CA ASN A 92 -3.02 8.02 -20.85
C ASN A 92 -3.78 6.89 -21.57
N LYS A 93 -3.85 5.71 -20.97
CA LYS A 93 -5.04 4.91 -21.20
C LYS A 93 -6.17 5.81 -20.71
N GLU A 94 -6.95 6.39 -21.64
CA GLU A 94 -8.27 6.97 -21.43
C GLU A 94 -8.85 6.25 -20.22
N GLU A 95 -9.36 6.96 -19.19
CA GLU A 95 -9.89 6.34 -17.96
C GLU A 95 -10.43 5.00 -18.34
N ASN A 96 -9.74 3.93 -17.92
CA ASN A 96 -9.97 2.63 -18.55
C ASN A 96 -11.44 2.35 -18.30
N GLU A 97 -12.32 2.61 -19.29
CA GLU A 97 -13.75 2.34 -19.18
C GLU A 97 -13.98 0.91 -18.69
N ASN A 98 -12.94 0.08 -18.83
CA ASN A 98 -12.87 -1.32 -18.43
C ASN A 98 -12.05 -1.53 -17.14
N ALA A 99 -12.28 -0.71 -16.11
CA ALA A 99 -11.70 -0.89 -14.79
C ALA A 99 -12.76 -0.90 -13.69
N TYR A 100 -12.67 -1.87 -12.76
CA TYR A 100 -13.41 -1.87 -11.52
C TYR A 100 -12.49 -1.46 -10.38
N LYS A 101 -12.86 -0.44 -9.60
CA LYS A 101 -12.08 0.06 -8.47
C LYS A 101 -12.86 -0.15 -7.17
N THR A 102 -12.17 -0.57 -6.13
CA THR A 102 -12.73 -0.74 -4.77
C THR A 102 -11.66 -0.46 -3.72
N GLU A 103 -12.09 -0.21 -2.49
CA GLU A 103 -11.21 -0.01 -1.34
C GLU A 103 -11.68 -0.91 -0.19
N LEU A 104 -10.77 -1.69 0.38
CA LEU A 104 -11.05 -2.64 1.45
C LEU A 104 -10.46 -2.10 2.74
N LYS A 105 -11.28 -1.91 3.78
CA LYS A 105 -10.78 -1.56 5.11
C LYS A 105 -9.86 -2.65 5.65
N VAL A 106 -8.79 -2.25 6.32
CA VAL A 106 -7.80 -3.19 6.86
C VAL A 106 -8.40 -4.22 7.83
N GLY A 107 -9.47 -3.87 8.55
CA GLY A 107 -10.20 -4.79 9.43
C GLY A 107 -11.21 -5.71 8.75
N HIS A 108 -11.42 -5.58 7.43
CA HIS A 108 -12.42 -6.35 6.67
C HIS A 108 -11.87 -7.67 6.10
N PHE A 109 -10.81 -8.21 6.68
CA PHE A 109 -10.30 -9.53 6.28
C PHE A 109 -11.36 -10.62 6.50
N SER A 110 -11.39 -11.61 5.61
CA SER A 110 -12.32 -12.75 5.62
C SER A 110 -11.77 -13.95 6.40
N ASN A 111 -10.44 -14.06 6.45
CA ASN A 111 -9.73 -15.13 7.13
C ASN A 111 -8.44 -14.60 7.74
N TYR A 112 -7.93 -15.26 8.78
CA TYR A 112 -6.68 -14.90 9.43
C TYR A 112 -6.07 -16.09 10.17
N ASN A 113 -4.76 -16.04 10.34
CA ASN A 113 -4.00 -16.86 11.28
C ASN A 113 -2.82 -16.02 11.75
N VAL A 114 -2.93 -15.39 12.91
CA VAL A 114 -1.96 -14.40 13.41
C VAL A 114 -1.41 -14.82 14.76
N PHE A 115 -0.20 -14.36 15.05
CA PHE A 115 0.50 -14.63 16.31
C PHE A 115 0.90 -13.32 17.00
N PRO A 116 0.94 -13.31 18.35
CA PRO A 116 1.48 -12.19 19.11
C PRO A 116 2.98 -11.94 18.80
N THR A 117 3.44 -10.67 18.83
CA THR A 117 2.68 -9.46 19.19
C THR A 117 1.63 -9.16 18.15
N CYS A 118 0.41 -8.89 18.54
CA CYS A 118 -0.66 -8.61 17.58
C CYS A 118 -1.73 -7.69 18.19
N GLY A 119 -2.47 -7.03 17.32
CA GLY A 119 -3.60 -6.20 17.73
C GLY A 119 -4.25 -5.44 16.58
N LEU A 120 -5.28 -4.69 16.95
CA LEU A 120 -6.08 -3.85 16.07
C LEU A 120 -6.39 -2.53 16.77
N ALA A 121 -6.42 -1.44 16.02
CA ALA A 121 -6.90 -0.16 16.54
C ALA A 121 -7.72 0.59 15.49
N SER A 122 -8.67 1.38 15.99
CA SER A 122 -9.36 2.40 15.22
C SER A 122 -8.67 3.75 15.40
N SER A 123 -9.11 4.78 14.70
CA SER A 123 -8.64 6.15 14.92
C SER A 123 -8.88 6.69 16.34
N GLN A 124 -9.66 6.00 17.17
CA GLN A 124 -10.08 6.47 18.49
C GLN A 124 -9.55 5.62 19.66
N ARG A 125 -9.30 4.32 19.46
CA ARG A 125 -8.96 3.38 20.53
C ARG A 125 -8.34 2.10 20.02
N ILE A 126 -7.64 1.38 20.87
CA ILE A 126 -7.29 -0.03 20.66
C ILE A 126 -8.59 -0.85 20.70
N LEU A 127 -8.73 -1.79 19.78
CA LEU A 127 -9.88 -2.69 19.69
C LEU A 127 -9.57 -3.97 20.45
N GLY A 128 -10.10 -4.05 21.68
CA GLY A 128 -9.86 -5.15 22.58
C GLY A 128 -8.56 -5.02 23.38
N GLU A 129 -7.87 -6.14 23.57
CA GLU A 129 -6.60 -6.23 24.29
C GLU A 129 -5.46 -6.56 23.31
N GLN A 130 -4.28 -5.98 23.53
CA GLN A 130 -3.09 -6.31 22.76
C GLN A 130 -2.69 -7.76 23.03
N ASP A 131 -2.09 -8.41 22.02
CA ASP A 131 -1.61 -9.79 22.06
C ASP A 131 -2.68 -10.86 22.27
N ASP A 132 -3.96 -10.48 22.17
CA ASP A 132 -5.08 -11.42 22.21
C ASP A 132 -5.67 -11.65 20.80
N ILE A 133 -5.28 -12.75 20.18
CA ILE A 133 -5.71 -13.15 18.83
C ILE A 133 -7.23 -13.28 18.66
N ARG A 134 -7.99 -13.43 19.76
CA ARG A 134 -9.45 -13.58 19.73
C ARG A 134 -10.15 -12.34 19.19
N TYR A 135 -9.53 -11.16 19.34
CA TYR A 135 -10.08 -9.91 18.82
C TYR A 135 -10.06 -9.82 17.30
N PHE A 136 -9.23 -10.62 16.62
CA PHE A 136 -9.28 -10.73 15.16
C PHE A 136 -10.58 -11.39 14.65
N SER A 137 -11.34 -12.09 15.49
CA SER A 137 -12.68 -12.59 15.18
C SER A 137 -13.80 -11.72 15.75
N HIS A 138 -13.49 -10.73 16.60
CA HIS A 138 -14.50 -9.87 17.20
C HIS A 138 -15.11 -8.92 16.17
N PRO A 139 -16.44 -8.61 16.22
CA PRO A 139 -17.07 -7.68 15.29
C PRO A 139 -16.43 -6.28 15.24
N ASP A 140 -15.88 -5.77 16.34
CA ASP A 140 -15.21 -4.48 16.39
C ASP A 140 -14.03 -4.39 15.40
N ARG A 141 -13.47 -5.52 14.94
CA ARG A 141 -12.41 -5.53 13.94
C ARG A 141 -12.76 -4.76 12.67
N TYR A 142 -14.06 -4.68 12.33
CA TYR A 142 -14.53 -3.90 11.17
C TYR A 142 -14.32 -2.39 11.32
N GLU A 143 -14.03 -1.90 12.54
CA GLU A 143 -13.65 -0.51 12.81
C GLU A 143 -12.15 -0.27 12.66
N ALA A 144 -11.33 -1.32 12.51
CA ALA A 144 -9.88 -1.20 12.49
C ALA A 144 -9.39 -0.33 11.31
N ASP A 145 -8.52 0.61 11.66
CA ASP A 145 -7.77 1.48 10.75
C ASP A 145 -6.27 1.14 10.76
N ILE A 146 -5.83 0.24 11.63
CA ILE A 146 -4.49 -0.37 11.66
C ILE A 146 -4.60 -1.77 12.26
N ILE A 147 -3.83 -2.71 11.71
CA ILE A 147 -3.67 -4.07 12.26
C ILE A 147 -2.19 -4.43 12.25
N TRP A 148 -1.76 -5.20 13.24
CA TRP A 148 -0.38 -5.70 13.33
C TRP A 148 -0.32 -7.10 13.89
N PHE A 149 0.71 -7.86 13.52
CA PHE A 149 1.01 -9.18 14.06
C PHE A 149 2.46 -9.58 13.77
N SER A 150 3.04 -10.41 14.66
CA SER A 150 4.44 -10.84 14.53
C SER A 150 4.67 -11.85 13.42
N LYS A 151 3.67 -12.69 13.12
CA LYS A 151 3.75 -13.78 12.14
C LYS A 151 2.35 -14.23 11.73
N GLY A 152 2.24 -14.91 10.58
CA GLY A 152 0.99 -15.41 10.03
C GLY A 152 0.43 -14.51 8.96
N PHE A 153 -0.90 -14.50 8.77
CA PHE A 153 -1.51 -13.81 7.64
C PHE A 153 -2.91 -13.27 7.95
N VAL A 154 -3.33 -12.33 7.12
CA VAL A 154 -4.74 -11.95 6.90
C VAL A 154 -5.09 -12.14 5.43
N GLU A 155 -6.35 -12.52 5.15
CA GLU A 155 -6.86 -12.76 3.80
C GLU A 155 -8.11 -11.91 3.55
N TYR A 156 -8.15 -11.24 2.42
CA TYR A 156 -9.26 -10.38 2.00
C TYR A 156 -9.98 -10.98 0.81
N MET A 157 -11.32 -10.95 0.83
CA MET A 157 -12.14 -11.19 -0.34
C MET A 157 -12.27 -9.89 -1.13
N ILE A 158 -11.72 -9.86 -2.34
CA ILE A 158 -11.86 -8.73 -3.25
C ILE A 158 -13.19 -8.90 -4.02
N PRO A 159 -14.11 -7.91 -3.96
CA PRO A 159 -15.32 -7.93 -4.78
C PRO A 159 -14.95 -7.95 -6.26
N ASN A 160 -15.57 -8.85 -7.00
CA ASN A 160 -15.40 -8.99 -8.44
C ASN A 160 -16.72 -8.63 -9.16
N PHE A 161 -16.82 -7.38 -9.61
CA PHE A 161 -17.98 -6.86 -10.32
C PHE A 161 -17.68 -6.51 -11.78
N ILE A 162 -16.71 -7.21 -12.39
CA ILE A 162 -16.50 -7.06 -13.83
C ILE A 162 -17.72 -7.58 -14.62
N PRO A 163 -18.04 -7.00 -15.80
CA PRO A 163 -19.18 -7.44 -16.60
C PRO A 163 -19.03 -8.89 -17.07
N TYR A 164 -20.15 -9.57 -17.33
CA TYR A 164 -20.16 -10.87 -18.03
C TYR A 164 -19.45 -10.75 -19.38
N SER A 165 -18.89 -11.85 -19.86
CA SER A 165 -18.08 -11.88 -21.09
C SER A 165 -16.80 -11.07 -21.05
N GLN A 166 -16.35 -10.67 -19.87
CA GLN A 166 -15.07 -10.04 -19.62
C GLN A 166 -14.16 -10.95 -18.79
N LYS A 167 -12.85 -10.88 -19.04
CA LYS A 167 -11.82 -11.52 -18.21
C LYS A 167 -10.88 -10.49 -17.61
N ILE A 168 -10.35 -10.81 -16.45
CA ILE A 168 -9.38 -9.96 -15.77
C ILE A 168 -8.05 -9.98 -16.55
N SER A 169 -7.55 -8.81 -16.89
CA SER A 169 -6.26 -8.64 -17.58
C SER A 169 -5.16 -8.14 -16.64
N GLN A 170 -5.54 -7.46 -15.56
CA GLN A 170 -4.59 -6.95 -14.56
C GLN A 170 -5.30 -6.74 -13.23
N ILE A 171 -4.60 -7.02 -12.13
CA ILE A 171 -4.99 -6.63 -10.78
C ILE A 171 -3.89 -5.73 -10.20
N MET A 172 -4.29 -4.60 -9.65
CA MET A 172 -3.42 -3.66 -8.95
C MET A 172 -3.92 -3.52 -7.51
N ILE A 173 -3.03 -3.69 -6.52
CA ILE A 173 -3.36 -3.57 -5.10
C ILE A 173 -2.37 -2.63 -4.46
N SER A 174 -2.88 -1.53 -3.87
CA SER A 174 -2.05 -0.55 -3.17
C SER A 174 -2.38 -0.55 -1.68
N PHE A 175 -1.35 -0.60 -0.84
CA PHE A 175 -1.45 -0.65 0.61
C PHE A 175 -0.22 -0.03 1.28
N GLU A 176 -0.39 0.52 2.48
CA GLU A 176 0.72 1.00 3.32
C GLU A 176 1.06 -0.07 4.36
N ILE A 177 2.32 -0.53 4.38
CA ILE A 177 2.79 -1.61 5.26
C ILE A 177 4.19 -1.35 5.83
N SER A 178 4.45 -1.92 7.00
CA SER A 178 5.79 -2.00 7.61
C SER A 178 6.01 -3.37 8.27
N SER A 179 7.20 -3.60 8.79
CA SER A 179 7.44 -4.63 9.80
C SER A 179 6.70 -4.29 11.10
N GLU A 180 6.68 -5.23 12.03
CA GLU A 180 6.16 -5.10 13.39
C GLU A 180 7.25 -5.49 14.39
N ALA A 181 7.84 -4.52 15.06
CA ALA A 181 8.85 -4.73 16.08
C ALA A 181 8.28 -4.51 17.49
N PRO A 182 8.77 -5.16 18.53
CA PRO A 182 8.44 -4.80 19.91
C PRO A 182 8.87 -3.35 20.22
N GLY A 183 7.89 -2.44 20.27
CA GLY A 183 8.11 -0.98 20.29
C GLY A 183 8.26 -0.43 18.87
N SER A 184 9.44 -0.06 18.46
CA SER A 184 9.75 0.31 17.07
C SER A 184 11.24 0.12 16.78
N ASN A 185 11.57 -0.29 15.54
CA ASN A 185 12.94 -0.47 15.09
C ASN A 185 13.04 -0.30 13.58
N SER A 186 13.70 0.76 13.13
CA SER A 186 13.88 1.04 11.70
C SER A 186 14.80 0.05 10.95
N ASN A 187 15.49 -0.83 11.70
CA ASN A 187 16.27 -1.94 11.14
C ASN A 187 15.72 -3.28 11.68
N TRP A 188 14.53 -3.65 11.23
CA TRP A 188 13.80 -4.85 11.65
C TRP A 188 13.21 -5.52 10.42
N PRO A 189 14.03 -6.23 9.62
CA PRO A 189 13.57 -6.79 8.35
C PRO A 189 12.48 -7.83 8.55
N SER A 190 11.52 -7.84 7.62
CA SER A 190 10.44 -8.81 7.56
C SER A 190 10.16 -9.23 6.13
N ASP A 191 10.13 -10.54 5.87
CA ASP A 191 9.79 -11.10 4.57
C ASP A 191 8.27 -11.20 4.44
N ILE A 192 7.68 -10.20 3.79
CA ILE A 192 6.23 -10.12 3.61
C ILE A 192 5.86 -10.81 2.30
N SER A 193 5.02 -11.84 2.39
CA SER A 193 4.55 -12.68 1.29
C SER A 193 3.18 -12.27 0.81
N PHE A 194 2.94 -12.38 -0.51
CA PHE A 194 1.67 -12.08 -1.17
C PHE A 194 1.13 -13.32 -1.89
N TYR A 195 -0.19 -13.50 -1.82
CA TYR A 195 -0.87 -14.63 -2.49
C TYR A 195 -2.17 -14.14 -3.14
N LEU A 196 -2.51 -14.73 -4.27
CA LEU A 196 -3.83 -14.62 -4.89
C LEU A 196 -4.40 -16.02 -5.08
N ASN A 197 -5.61 -16.29 -4.56
CA ASN A 197 -6.26 -17.61 -4.64
C ASN A 197 -5.31 -18.76 -4.24
N ASP A 198 -4.59 -18.58 -3.14
CA ASP A 198 -3.61 -19.51 -2.57
C ASP A 198 -2.32 -19.74 -3.41
N VAL A 199 -2.18 -19.06 -4.54
CA VAL A 199 -0.94 -19.07 -5.34
C VAL A 199 0.01 -18.00 -4.82
N TYR A 200 1.24 -18.40 -4.50
CA TYR A 200 2.30 -17.48 -4.06
C TYR A 200 2.72 -16.54 -5.20
N LEU A 201 2.60 -15.26 -4.98
CA LEU A 201 2.92 -14.21 -5.95
C LEU A 201 4.35 -13.68 -5.84
N GLY A 202 5.07 -14.03 -4.80
CA GLY A 202 6.35 -13.45 -4.42
C GLY A 202 6.26 -12.66 -3.12
N GLY A 203 7.37 -12.08 -2.70
CA GLY A 203 7.48 -11.34 -1.45
C GLY A 203 8.23 -10.03 -1.58
N TRP A 204 8.16 -9.24 -0.52
CA TRP A 204 8.91 -8.00 -0.36
C TRP A 204 9.51 -7.95 1.03
N ILE A 205 10.79 -7.59 1.13
CA ILE A 205 11.46 -7.45 2.42
C ILE A 205 11.22 -6.04 2.94
N SER A 206 10.41 -5.94 3.99
CA SER A 206 10.25 -4.70 4.74
C SER A 206 11.54 -4.40 5.51
N PRO A 207 12.07 -3.17 5.45
CA PRO A 207 13.31 -2.86 6.14
C PRO A 207 13.15 -2.65 7.65
N GLY A 208 11.94 -2.36 8.13
CA GLY A 208 11.75 -2.07 9.53
C GLY A 208 10.36 -1.55 9.90
N ASP A 209 10.24 -1.20 11.16
CA ASP A 209 9.11 -0.55 11.80
C ASP A 209 9.49 0.89 12.18
N PHE A 210 8.68 1.87 11.79
CA PHE A 210 9.06 3.27 11.79
C PHE A 210 8.30 4.10 12.82
N ALA A 211 9.07 4.76 13.74
CA ALA A 211 8.56 5.71 14.71
C ALA A 211 9.50 6.92 14.92
N ASP A 212 10.37 7.19 13.94
CA ASP A 212 11.31 8.33 14.00
C ASP A 212 10.58 9.68 13.83
N VAL A 213 9.44 9.68 13.15
CA VAL A 213 8.50 10.81 13.05
C VAL A 213 7.07 10.29 13.15
N ARG A 214 6.14 11.15 13.57
CA ARG A 214 4.72 10.80 13.60
C ARG A 214 4.19 10.66 12.18
N GLY A 215 3.38 9.62 11.94
CA GLY A 215 2.63 9.46 10.70
C GLY A 215 1.62 10.60 10.51
N ILE A 216 1.43 11.05 9.26
CA ILE A 216 0.58 12.21 8.93
C ILE A 216 -0.86 12.03 9.43
N PHE A 217 -1.38 10.81 9.31
CA PHE A 217 -2.76 10.46 9.69
C PHE A 217 -2.84 9.72 11.04
N THR A 218 -1.68 9.38 11.63
CA THR A 218 -1.63 8.67 12.91
C THR A 218 -2.19 9.54 14.04
N PRO A 219 -3.22 9.06 14.79
CA PRO A 219 -3.92 9.82 15.80
C PRO A 219 -3.01 10.28 16.95
N ASP A 220 -3.37 11.40 17.60
CA ASP A 220 -2.57 11.98 18.69
C ASP A 220 -2.45 11.10 19.93
N TRP A 221 -3.42 10.21 20.17
CA TRP A 221 -3.44 9.28 21.30
C TRP A 221 -2.52 8.07 21.10
N TRP A 222 -2.06 7.78 19.85
CA TRP A 222 -1.15 6.69 19.55
C TRP A 222 0.24 6.98 20.09
N GLU A 223 0.83 6.03 20.81
CA GLU A 223 2.12 6.22 21.49
C GLU A 223 3.26 6.50 20.50
N HIS A 224 4.15 7.42 20.88
CA HIS A 224 5.24 7.88 20.01
C HIS A 224 6.26 6.80 19.63
N ASN A 225 6.41 5.79 20.49
CA ASN A 225 7.33 4.68 20.30
C ASN A 225 6.69 3.45 19.64
N TRP A 226 5.43 3.56 19.22
CA TRP A 226 4.79 2.54 18.41
C TRP A 226 4.94 2.89 16.93
N ASN A 227 4.67 1.92 16.06
CA ASN A 227 4.70 2.09 14.61
C ASN A 227 3.85 3.29 14.17
N GLN A 228 4.47 4.26 13.54
CA GLN A 228 3.85 5.52 13.16
C GLN A 228 3.42 5.56 11.71
N TYR A 229 4.16 4.88 10.83
CA TYR A 229 3.88 4.84 9.40
C TYR A 229 4.57 3.65 8.74
N GLY A 230 4.10 3.34 7.55
CA GLY A 230 4.67 2.32 6.68
C GLY A 230 5.21 2.90 5.37
N LEU A 231 5.48 2.00 4.46
CA LEU A 231 5.84 2.30 3.08
C LEU A 231 4.66 1.93 2.18
N LEU A 232 4.22 2.88 1.36
CA LEU A 232 3.21 2.60 0.34
C LEU A 232 3.79 1.62 -0.68
N LYS A 233 3.04 0.57 -0.98
CA LYS A 233 3.39 -0.47 -1.95
C LYS A 233 2.31 -0.57 -3.01
N LEU A 234 2.73 -0.85 -4.23
CA LEU A 234 1.87 -1.17 -5.35
C LEU A 234 2.22 -2.56 -5.88
N LEU A 235 1.35 -3.53 -5.61
CA LEU A 235 1.42 -4.88 -6.16
C LEU A 235 0.65 -4.91 -7.47
N ILE A 236 1.28 -5.38 -8.55
CA ILE A 236 0.67 -5.50 -9.88
C ILE A 236 0.82 -6.93 -10.36
N ILE A 237 -0.29 -7.53 -10.80
CA ILE A 237 -0.33 -8.85 -11.45
C ILE A 237 -0.87 -8.63 -12.85
N ASN A 238 -0.08 -8.91 -13.88
CA ASN A 238 -0.46 -8.74 -15.29
C ASN A 238 0.07 -9.88 -16.16
N GLU A 239 0.01 -9.75 -17.48
CA GLU A 239 0.49 -10.76 -18.43
C GLU A 239 2.02 -10.95 -18.45
N TYR A 240 2.80 -10.03 -17.88
CA TYR A 240 4.26 -10.07 -17.86
C TYR A 240 4.82 -10.64 -16.56
N GLY A 241 3.99 -10.85 -15.52
CA GLY A 241 4.38 -11.35 -14.21
C GLY A 241 3.74 -10.58 -13.06
N THR A 242 4.31 -10.79 -11.88
CA THR A 242 3.94 -10.06 -10.66
C THR A 242 5.05 -9.09 -10.25
N PHE A 243 4.66 -7.87 -9.90
CA PHE A 243 5.56 -6.76 -9.61
C PHE A 243 5.19 -6.09 -8.29
N ILE A 244 6.19 -5.61 -7.55
CA ILE A 244 6.03 -4.69 -6.43
C ILE A 244 6.82 -3.41 -6.72
N ASP A 245 6.16 -2.24 -6.70
CA ASP A 245 6.78 -0.94 -7.02
C ASP A 245 7.57 -0.98 -8.36
N ALA A 246 7.00 -1.59 -9.40
CA ALA A 246 7.59 -1.84 -10.72
C ALA A 246 8.79 -2.80 -10.74
N LEU A 247 9.19 -3.41 -9.62
CA LEU A 247 10.19 -4.46 -9.58
C LEU A 247 9.51 -5.83 -9.71
N LYS A 248 9.90 -6.64 -10.68
CA LYS A 248 9.39 -7.99 -10.87
C LYS A 248 9.80 -8.87 -9.69
N ILE A 249 8.82 -9.48 -9.02
CA ILE A 249 9.03 -10.37 -7.86
C ILE A 249 8.74 -11.83 -8.19
N SER A 250 7.94 -12.11 -9.25
CA SER A 250 7.77 -13.48 -9.74
C SER A 250 7.30 -13.51 -11.20
N ASP A 251 7.39 -14.70 -11.81
CA ASP A 251 6.90 -14.98 -13.16
C ASP A 251 5.40 -15.36 -13.19
N VAL A 252 4.74 -15.41 -12.04
CA VAL A 252 3.29 -15.67 -11.96
C VAL A 252 2.54 -14.54 -12.63
N THR A 253 1.74 -14.89 -13.64
CA THR A 253 0.97 -13.95 -14.46
C THR A 253 -0.51 -14.00 -14.14
N ILE A 254 -1.26 -13.01 -14.58
CA ILE A 254 -2.72 -13.01 -14.47
C ILE A 254 -3.36 -14.18 -15.23
N ASN A 255 -2.72 -14.65 -16.31
CA ASN A 255 -3.21 -15.73 -17.14
C ASN A 255 -3.16 -17.11 -16.43
N ASP A 256 -2.30 -17.27 -15.43
CA ASP A 256 -2.20 -18.52 -14.65
C ASP A 256 -3.46 -18.79 -13.81
N PHE A 257 -4.28 -17.76 -13.57
CA PHE A 257 -5.50 -17.88 -12.75
C PHE A 257 -6.79 -18.08 -13.56
N HIS A 258 -6.83 -17.75 -14.86
CA HIS A 258 -8.01 -17.82 -15.71
C HIS A 258 -9.25 -17.13 -15.10
N LEU A 259 -9.08 -15.88 -14.62
CA LEU A 259 -10.08 -15.14 -13.87
C LEU A 259 -11.09 -14.45 -14.78
N ASP A 260 -12.36 -14.66 -14.48
CA ASP A 260 -13.51 -14.05 -15.15
C ASP A 260 -14.50 -13.45 -14.12
N SER A 261 -15.67 -12.99 -14.58
CA SER A 261 -16.70 -12.39 -13.74
C SER A 261 -17.26 -13.31 -12.65
N SER A 262 -17.11 -14.64 -12.79
CA SER A 262 -17.56 -15.64 -11.82
C SER A 262 -16.49 -16.00 -10.77
N SER A 263 -15.24 -15.56 -10.98
CA SER A 263 -14.10 -15.95 -10.16
C SER A 263 -14.13 -15.26 -8.81
N GLN A 264 -13.85 -16.02 -7.74
CA GLN A 264 -13.53 -15.44 -6.43
C GLN A 264 -12.09 -14.93 -6.43
N LEU A 265 -11.86 -13.81 -5.79
CA LEU A 265 -10.53 -13.20 -5.65
C LEU A 265 -10.19 -13.11 -4.17
N LYS A 266 -9.23 -13.93 -3.73
CA LYS A 266 -8.72 -13.98 -2.35
C LYS A 266 -7.31 -13.45 -2.33
N PHE A 267 -7.12 -12.27 -1.77
CA PHE A 267 -5.79 -11.70 -1.55
C PHE A 267 -5.32 -11.98 -0.13
N LYS A 268 -4.21 -12.70 0.02
CA LYS A 268 -3.61 -13.00 1.30
C LYS A 268 -2.25 -12.30 1.40
N ILE A 269 -1.98 -11.69 2.56
CA ILE A 269 -0.73 -11.02 2.90
C ILE A 269 -0.30 -11.44 4.30
N GLY A 270 0.99 -11.71 4.47
CA GLY A 270 1.51 -12.15 5.76
C GLY A 270 3.00 -12.41 5.80
N VAL A 271 3.45 -12.98 6.91
CA VAL A 271 4.81 -13.45 7.14
C VAL A 271 4.76 -14.95 7.37
N ASP A 272 5.35 -15.72 6.46
CA ASP A 272 5.30 -17.17 6.48
C ASP A 272 6.14 -17.78 7.61
N ASP A 273 5.84 -19.03 7.99
CA ASP A 273 6.52 -19.72 9.08
C ASP A 273 7.99 -20.01 8.77
N ASP A 274 8.34 -20.16 7.51
CA ASP A 274 9.68 -20.46 6.98
C ASP A 274 10.41 -19.24 6.41
N ALA A 275 9.89 -18.03 6.66
CA ALA A 275 10.53 -16.78 6.28
C ALA A 275 11.92 -16.65 6.92
N GLU A 276 12.89 -16.12 6.18
CA GLU A 276 14.24 -15.87 6.71
C GLU A 276 14.22 -14.76 7.77
N HIS A 277 13.38 -13.71 7.53
CA HIS A 277 13.19 -12.61 8.46
C HIS A 277 11.75 -12.58 8.93
N ILE A 278 11.51 -13.09 10.15
CA ILE A 278 10.21 -13.01 10.82
C ILE A 278 10.15 -11.72 11.62
N GLY A 279 9.94 -10.61 10.95
CA GLY A 279 9.87 -9.26 11.55
C GLY A 279 8.45 -8.71 11.67
N GLY A 280 7.42 -9.56 11.51
CA GLY A 280 6.02 -9.15 11.61
C GLY A 280 5.53 -8.29 10.45
N LEU A 281 4.26 -7.94 10.54
CA LEU A 281 3.56 -7.11 9.55
C LEU A 281 2.61 -6.15 10.26
N THR A 282 2.72 -4.87 9.92
CA THR A 282 1.70 -3.85 10.18
C THR A 282 1.07 -3.42 8.88
N ILE A 283 -0.26 -3.35 8.83
CA ILE A 283 -1.04 -2.82 7.70
C ILE A 283 -1.76 -1.56 8.19
N PHE A 284 -1.46 -0.43 7.54
CA PHE A 284 -2.03 0.87 7.86
C PHE A 284 -3.26 1.12 6.98
N GLY A 285 -4.33 1.59 7.59
CA GLY A 285 -5.53 2.06 6.92
C GLY A 285 -5.60 3.58 6.94
N LYS A 286 -6.72 4.10 6.48
CA LYS A 286 -6.97 5.51 6.14
C LYS A 286 -6.65 6.53 7.25
N SER A 287 -6.74 6.14 8.52
CA SER A 287 -6.57 7.02 9.69
C SER A 287 -5.24 6.80 10.41
N PHE A 288 -4.30 6.09 9.79
CA PHE A 288 -2.96 5.83 10.30
C PHE A 288 -1.93 5.98 9.17
N GLY A 289 -0.67 6.14 9.54
CA GLY A 289 0.44 6.19 8.58
C GLY A 289 0.54 7.52 7.83
N ASN A 290 1.05 7.45 6.62
CA ASN A 290 1.35 8.61 5.78
C ASN A 290 0.41 8.77 4.59
N TYR A 291 -0.52 7.84 4.36
CA TYR A 291 -1.39 7.83 3.18
C TYR A 291 -2.85 7.66 3.59
N ALA A 292 -3.72 8.60 3.17
CA ALA A 292 -5.16 8.58 3.47
C ALA A 292 -5.89 7.52 2.64
N GLN A 293 -5.49 6.26 2.79
CA GLN A 293 -6.11 5.13 2.09
C GLN A 293 -6.14 3.88 2.95
N ASP A 294 -7.11 3.03 2.68
CA ASP A 294 -7.10 1.62 3.05
C ASP A 294 -6.44 0.77 1.94
N ILE A 295 -6.76 -0.50 1.80
CA ILE A 295 -6.26 -1.35 0.72
C ILE A 295 -7.04 -1.03 -0.55
N LYS A 296 -6.44 -0.28 -1.48
CA LYS A 296 -7.05 0.04 -2.77
C LYS A 296 -6.81 -1.08 -3.76
N VAL A 297 -7.86 -1.46 -4.48
CA VAL A 297 -7.80 -2.48 -5.52
C VAL A 297 -8.39 -1.93 -6.81
N GLN A 298 -7.67 -2.11 -7.89
CA GLN A 298 -8.15 -1.87 -9.25
C GLN A 298 -8.02 -3.15 -10.07
N ILE A 299 -9.10 -3.54 -10.73
CA ILE A 299 -9.19 -4.70 -11.62
C ILE A 299 -9.44 -4.16 -13.02
N ASN A 300 -8.48 -4.33 -13.91
CA ASN A 300 -8.63 -4.04 -15.32
C ASN A 300 -9.09 -5.31 -16.03
N TYR A 301 -9.99 -5.17 -16.99
CA TYR A 301 -10.57 -6.31 -17.71
C TYR A 301 -10.67 -6.03 -19.22
N VAL A 302 -10.75 -7.11 -19.99
CA VAL A 302 -10.85 -7.08 -21.45
C VAL A 302 -11.93 -8.04 -21.92
N PRO A 303 -12.52 -7.81 -23.11
CA PRO A 303 -13.49 -8.76 -23.70
C PRO A 303 -12.90 -10.16 -23.83
N MET A 304 -13.72 -11.18 -23.58
CA MET A 304 -13.41 -12.57 -23.88
C MET A 304 -13.62 -12.88 -25.35
N GLU A 305 -12.87 -13.86 -25.85
CA GLU A 305 -13.17 -14.49 -27.13
C GLU A 305 -14.43 -15.39 -27.03
N GLU A 306 -15.12 -15.63 -28.13
CA GLU A 306 -16.37 -16.45 -28.16
C GLU A 306 -16.18 -17.82 -27.48
N LYS A 307 -15.07 -18.50 -27.73
CA LYS A 307 -14.75 -19.80 -27.12
C LYS A 307 -14.55 -19.72 -25.58
N GLU A 308 -14.03 -18.61 -25.08
CA GLU A 308 -13.86 -18.38 -23.65
C GLU A 308 -15.22 -18.16 -22.99
N ILE A 309 -16.12 -17.42 -23.67
CA ILE A 309 -17.51 -17.19 -23.21
C ILE A 309 -18.29 -18.52 -23.14
N GLU A 310 -18.19 -19.37 -24.16
CA GLU A 310 -18.80 -20.70 -24.13
C GLU A 310 -18.29 -21.53 -22.96
N SER A 311 -16.97 -21.53 -22.73
CA SER A 311 -16.35 -22.24 -21.61
C SER A 311 -16.81 -21.70 -20.25
N GLN A 312 -16.99 -20.38 -20.11
CA GLN A 312 -17.53 -19.76 -18.91
C GLN A 312 -18.97 -20.19 -18.65
N LEU A 313 -19.83 -20.14 -19.67
CA LEU A 313 -21.24 -20.56 -19.58
C LEU A 313 -21.38 -22.01 -19.14
N LEU A 314 -20.54 -22.92 -19.67
CA LEU A 314 -20.50 -24.31 -19.26
C LEU A 314 -20.06 -24.51 -17.80
N ARG A 315 -19.15 -23.71 -17.31
CA ARG A 315 -18.74 -23.73 -15.87
C ARG A 315 -19.85 -23.24 -14.95
N MET A 316 -20.59 -22.19 -15.37
CA MET A 316 -21.69 -21.61 -14.58
C MET A 316 -22.94 -22.47 -14.59
N ASN A 317 -23.19 -23.22 -15.68
CA ASN A 317 -24.32 -24.11 -15.83
C ASN A 317 -23.94 -25.43 -16.54
N PRO A 318 -23.41 -26.42 -15.77
CA PRO A 318 -22.96 -27.69 -16.34
C PRO A 318 -24.05 -28.49 -17.06
N ASN A 319 -25.34 -28.15 -16.87
CA ASN A 319 -26.48 -28.83 -17.51
C ASN A 319 -26.74 -28.37 -18.95
N LEU A 320 -26.13 -27.29 -19.43
CA LEU A 320 -26.26 -26.83 -20.82
C LEU A 320 -25.71 -27.83 -21.86
N VAL A 321 -24.83 -28.76 -21.44
CA VAL A 321 -24.26 -29.81 -22.34
C VAL A 321 -25.14 -31.03 -22.49
N ALA A 322 -26.15 -31.20 -21.61
CA ALA A 322 -26.96 -32.42 -21.57
C ALA A 322 -28.08 -32.47 -22.68
N ASP A 323 -28.46 -31.31 -23.20
CA ASP A 323 -29.58 -31.22 -24.17
C ASP A 323 -29.16 -31.51 -25.64
N ASP A 324 -27.87 -31.29 -26.01
CA ASP A 324 -27.39 -31.54 -27.37
C ASP A 324 -27.05 -33.01 -27.69
N LYS A 325 -27.20 -33.93 -26.74
CA LYS A 325 -26.94 -35.37 -26.95
C LYS A 325 -28.20 -36.22 -27.11
N ASN A 326 -29.38 -35.58 -27.10
CA ASN A 326 -30.67 -36.26 -27.23
C ASN A 326 -31.50 -35.88 -28.49
N GLU A 327 -30.86 -35.30 -29.52
CA GLU A 327 -31.48 -35.20 -30.86
C GLU A 327 -30.81 -36.15 -31.88
#